data_7e8b9fc3d5e61a7eddc5ad6bbd19bf56
#
_entry.id   7e8b9fc3d5e61a7eddc5ad6bbd19bf56
#
_cell.length_a   1.000
_cell.length_b   1.000
_cell.length_c   1.000
_cell.angle_alpha   90.00
_cell.angle_beta   90.00
_cell.angle_gamma   90.00
#
_symmetry.space_group_name_H-M   'P 1'
#
loop_
_entity.id
_entity.type
_entity.pdbx_description
1 polymer ?
#
loop_
_entity_poly.entity_id
_entity_poly.type
_entity_poly.pdbx_seq_one_letter_code
_entity_poly.pdbx_strand_id
1 'polypeptide(L)'
;MLKKNLLVFSLLVALSANVVTGQAFKGYGGYMVGLWSIDWSSINAQISEAETDFGIGKFDQTLMLNGGGGAANVYNNLFIGGMGFGGSTHINGVDSLGVNRDITVSTTLGGPIVEANFQPYGKLEVIIGTGLLFGQASIRVIKDSGTNSWDNIWVSFDTENSPNYLNTTAATKVTVINPYLSLRYPLMPWFGFDLSLGYNLTLYDPNGWEANGGPLAGKQELGLSQPFFRISLLFGG
;
A
#
# COMPACT_ATOMS: atom_id res chain seq x y z
N MET A 1 18.99 -19.31 4.73
CA MET A 1 17.63 -18.77 4.93
C MET A 1 16.60 -19.31 3.93
N LEU A 2 16.94 -19.51 2.66
CA LEU A 2 15.99 -19.97 1.61
C LEU A 2 15.32 -21.32 1.90
N LYS A 3 16.03 -22.28 2.50
CA LYS A 3 15.50 -23.63 2.80
C LYS A 3 14.37 -23.64 3.87
N LYS A 4 14.39 -22.73 4.85
CA LYS A 4 13.32 -22.62 5.86
C LYS A 4 12.02 -22.07 5.28
N ASN A 5 12.11 -21.13 4.34
CA ASN A 5 10.94 -20.52 3.72
C ASN A 5 10.24 -21.47 2.75
N LEU A 6 11.00 -22.35 2.08
CA LEU A 6 10.45 -23.39 1.21
C LEU A 6 9.65 -24.43 2.01
N LEU A 7 10.09 -24.74 3.24
CA LEU A 7 9.43 -25.70 4.13
C LEU A 7 8.11 -25.16 4.68
N VAL A 8 8.01 -23.86 4.96
CA VAL A 8 6.75 -23.20 5.37
C VAL A 8 5.76 -23.17 4.20
N PHE A 9 6.22 -22.93 2.98
CA PHE A 9 5.36 -22.94 1.79
C PHE A 9 4.85 -24.35 1.47
N SER A 10 5.69 -25.39 1.59
CA SER A 10 5.28 -26.77 1.38
C SER A 10 4.33 -27.28 2.48
N LEU A 11 4.48 -26.79 3.73
CA LEU A 11 3.57 -27.14 4.83
C LEU A 11 2.18 -26.50 4.62
N LEU A 12 2.11 -25.27 4.09
CA LEU A 12 0.87 -24.58 3.73
C LEU A 12 0.13 -25.32 2.60
N VAL A 13 0.84 -25.83 1.60
CA VAL A 13 0.27 -26.63 0.52
C VAL A 13 -0.20 -28.00 0.99
N ALA A 14 0.52 -28.63 1.93
CA ALA A 14 0.16 -29.94 2.47
C ALA A 14 -1.06 -29.92 3.41
N LEU A 15 -1.27 -28.82 4.15
CA LEU A 15 -2.45 -28.63 5.01
C LEU A 15 -3.75 -28.43 4.22
N SER A 16 -3.66 -28.07 2.93
CA SER A 16 -4.83 -27.85 2.08
C SER A 16 -5.55 -29.10 1.58
N ALA A 17 -5.02 -30.30 1.83
CA ALA A 17 -5.43 -31.50 1.10
C ALA A 17 -6.71 -32.22 1.62
N ASN A 18 -7.31 -31.87 2.78
CA ASN A 18 -8.29 -32.77 3.42
C ASN A 18 -9.54 -32.11 4.06
N VAL A 19 -9.93 -30.89 3.75
CA VAL A 19 -11.21 -30.34 4.26
C VAL A 19 -12.12 -29.97 3.11
N VAL A 20 -12.95 -30.94 2.67
CA VAL A 20 -14.04 -30.68 1.74
C VAL A 20 -15.30 -30.42 2.56
N THR A 21 -15.66 -29.16 2.73
CA THR A 21 -16.99 -28.76 3.20
C THR A 21 -17.49 -27.64 2.27
N GLY A 22 -18.79 -27.61 2.02
CA GLY A 22 -19.42 -26.78 1.01
C GLY A 22 -19.01 -25.29 1.15
N GLN A 23 -18.32 -24.78 0.14
CA GLN A 23 -17.90 -23.38 0.06
C GLN A 23 -19.13 -22.49 -0.15
N ALA A 24 -19.16 -21.34 0.54
CA ALA A 24 -20.26 -20.39 0.37
C ALA A 24 -20.18 -19.63 -0.97
N PHE A 25 -18.95 -19.36 -1.44
CA PHE A 25 -18.69 -18.69 -2.73
C PHE A 25 -17.84 -19.58 -3.63
N LYS A 26 -18.25 -19.73 -4.89
CA LYS A 26 -17.41 -20.31 -5.95
C LYS A 26 -16.47 -19.26 -6.57
N GLY A 27 -16.82 -18.01 -6.41
CA GLY A 27 -16.02 -16.85 -6.78
C GLY A 27 -16.57 -15.62 -6.09
N TYR A 28 -15.72 -14.64 -5.92
CA TYR A 28 -16.09 -13.38 -5.31
C TYR A 28 -15.31 -12.23 -5.93
N GLY A 29 -15.90 -11.05 -5.87
CA GLY A 29 -15.25 -9.77 -6.10
C GLY A 29 -15.74 -8.78 -5.07
N GLY A 30 -14.98 -7.72 -4.83
CA GLY A 30 -15.44 -6.77 -3.82
C GLY A 30 -14.58 -5.53 -3.66
N TYR A 31 -15.11 -4.62 -2.85
CA TYR A 31 -14.42 -3.43 -2.41
C TYR A 31 -13.62 -3.71 -1.14
N MET A 32 -12.44 -3.17 -1.06
CA MET A 32 -11.48 -3.43 0.00
C MET A 32 -10.93 -2.11 0.54
N VAL A 33 -10.88 -2.01 1.87
CA VAL A 33 -10.15 -0.95 2.58
C VAL A 33 -9.01 -1.59 3.33
N GLY A 34 -7.80 -1.12 3.07
CA GLY A 34 -6.57 -1.55 3.73
C GLY A 34 -6.04 -0.49 4.67
N LEU A 35 -5.49 -0.90 5.80
CA LEU A 35 -4.73 -0.09 6.72
C LEU A 35 -3.31 -0.62 6.75
N TRP A 36 -2.36 0.15 6.24
CA TRP A 36 -0.96 -0.23 6.17
C TRP A 36 -0.15 0.61 7.13
N SER A 37 0.40 -0.02 8.15
CA SER A 37 1.38 0.62 9.01
C SER A 37 2.64 0.90 8.20
N ILE A 38 3.19 2.10 8.33
CA ILE A 38 4.45 2.48 7.69
C ILE A 38 5.39 2.99 8.77
N ASP A 39 6.65 2.58 8.69
CA ASP A 39 7.69 3.16 9.52
C ASP A 39 8.17 4.48 8.89
N TRP A 40 7.74 5.58 9.46
CA TRP A 40 8.03 6.94 9.01
C TRP A 40 9.35 7.51 9.52
N SER A 41 10.15 6.73 10.26
CA SER A 41 11.36 7.22 10.95
C SER A 41 12.33 7.92 10.00
N SER A 42 12.57 7.36 8.81
CA SER A 42 13.49 7.93 7.82
C SER A 42 13.04 9.28 7.27
N ILE A 43 11.74 9.44 6.94
CA ILE A 43 11.19 10.72 6.47
C ILE A 43 11.17 11.73 7.62
N ASN A 44 10.71 11.30 8.79
CA ASN A 44 10.63 12.17 9.96
C ASN A 44 12.01 12.66 10.43
N ALA A 45 13.06 11.85 10.26
CA ALA A 45 14.44 12.29 10.52
C ALA A 45 14.84 13.44 9.58
N GLN A 46 14.59 13.31 8.28
CA GLN A 46 14.90 14.38 7.31
C GLN A 46 14.14 15.67 7.59
N ILE A 47 12.87 15.58 8.01
CA ILE A 47 12.08 16.75 8.42
C ILE A 47 12.69 17.41 9.65
N SER A 48 13.21 16.61 10.60
CA SER A 48 13.75 17.10 11.87
C SER A 48 15.19 17.62 11.75
N GLU A 49 15.98 17.11 10.80
CA GLU A 49 17.37 17.52 10.54
C GLU A 49 17.49 18.80 9.72
N ALA A 50 16.39 19.27 9.15
CA ALA A 50 16.38 20.52 8.41
C ALA A 50 16.71 21.69 9.34
N GLU A 51 17.68 22.52 8.95
CA GLU A 51 18.13 23.70 9.71
C GLU A 51 17.02 24.73 9.93
N THR A 52 15.99 24.71 9.10
CA THR A 52 14.81 25.57 9.19
C THR A 52 13.62 24.81 9.75
N ASP A 53 12.92 25.42 10.71
CA ASP A 53 11.61 24.94 11.12
C ASP A 53 10.64 25.03 9.94
N PHE A 54 10.30 23.87 9.36
CA PHE A 54 9.39 23.79 8.22
C PHE A 54 7.94 24.11 8.58
N GLY A 55 7.60 24.25 9.87
CA GLY A 55 6.24 24.46 10.33
C GLY A 55 5.30 23.26 10.06
N ILE A 56 5.83 22.12 9.65
CA ILE A 56 5.07 20.90 9.39
C ILE A 56 5.26 19.87 10.52
N GLY A 57 4.22 19.07 10.77
CA GLY A 57 4.28 17.98 11.71
C GLY A 57 5.10 16.79 11.22
N LYS A 58 5.08 15.72 12.02
CA LYS A 58 5.67 14.43 11.64
C LYS A 58 4.60 13.49 11.12
N PHE A 59 5.00 12.55 10.26
CA PHE A 59 4.15 11.43 9.92
C PHE A 59 4.02 10.49 11.11
N ASP A 60 2.80 10.19 11.51
CA ASP A 60 2.45 9.22 12.56
C ASP A 60 1.24 8.34 12.13
N GLN A 61 0.68 8.63 10.98
CA GLN A 61 -0.58 8.04 10.52
C GLN A 61 -0.35 6.72 9.80
N THR A 62 -1.31 5.82 9.97
CA THR A 62 -1.44 4.62 9.13
C THR A 62 -1.90 5.02 7.75
N LEU A 63 -1.28 4.47 6.71
CA LEU A 63 -1.68 4.69 5.33
C LEU A 63 -2.98 3.93 5.04
N MET A 64 -4.05 4.66 4.75
CA MET A 64 -5.31 4.08 4.33
C MET A 64 -5.30 3.85 2.82
N LEU A 65 -5.56 2.60 2.43
CA LEU A 65 -5.63 2.16 1.04
C LEU A 65 -7.08 1.81 0.68
N ASN A 66 -7.50 2.22 -0.49
CA ASN A 66 -8.78 1.86 -1.07
C ASN A 66 -8.54 1.03 -2.33
N GLY A 67 -9.36 0.04 -2.55
CA GLY A 67 -9.17 -0.82 -3.70
C GLY A 67 -10.25 -1.86 -3.86
N GLY A 68 -9.90 -2.88 -4.57
CA GLY A 68 -10.79 -4.00 -4.82
C GLY A 68 -10.02 -5.21 -5.30
N GLY A 69 -10.72 -6.31 -5.34
CA GLY A 69 -10.16 -7.57 -5.80
C GLY A 69 -11.22 -8.65 -5.85
N GLY A 70 -10.78 -9.81 -6.24
CA GLY A 70 -11.62 -10.97 -6.28
C GLY A 70 -10.84 -12.21 -6.65
N ALA A 71 -11.43 -13.36 -6.39
CA ALA A 71 -10.86 -14.64 -6.72
C ALA A 71 -11.96 -15.65 -7.09
N ALA A 72 -11.59 -16.61 -7.91
CA ALA A 72 -12.45 -17.71 -8.28
C ALA A 72 -11.85 -19.04 -7.81
N ASN A 73 -12.72 -19.96 -7.41
CA ASN A 73 -12.32 -21.31 -7.10
C ASN A 73 -11.82 -22.03 -8.36
N VAL A 74 -10.61 -22.56 -8.29
CA VAL A 74 -10.00 -23.27 -9.41
C VAL A 74 -9.91 -24.77 -9.14
N TYR A 75 -9.77 -25.16 -7.88
CA TYR A 75 -9.70 -26.57 -7.50
C TYR A 75 -9.96 -26.74 -5.99
N ASN A 76 -10.92 -27.57 -5.62
CA ASN A 76 -11.31 -27.84 -4.22
C ASN A 76 -11.48 -26.52 -3.43
N ASN A 77 -10.55 -26.24 -2.51
CA ASN A 77 -10.50 -25.07 -1.66
C ASN A 77 -9.47 -24.01 -2.11
N LEU A 78 -8.90 -24.17 -3.30
CA LEU A 78 -7.92 -23.24 -3.87
C LEU A 78 -8.60 -22.20 -4.75
N PHE A 79 -8.32 -20.93 -4.46
CA PHE A 79 -8.78 -19.77 -5.22
C PHE A 79 -7.59 -19.05 -5.84
N ILE A 80 -7.78 -18.55 -7.05
CA ILE A 80 -6.83 -17.68 -7.73
C ILE A 80 -7.58 -16.43 -8.18
N GLY A 81 -6.93 -15.31 -8.02
CA GLY A 81 -7.53 -14.02 -8.37
C GLY A 81 -6.52 -12.89 -8.43
N GLY A 82 -7.02 -11.68 -8.20
CA GLY A 82 -6.20 -10.49 -8.14
C GLY A 82 -6.78 -9.45 -7.20
N MET A 83 -5.92 -8.56 -6.72
CA MET A 83 -6.33 -7.40 -5.94
C MET A 83 -5.48 -6.18 -6.29
N GLY A 84 -6.03 -5.00 -6.03
CA GLY A 84 -5.31 -3.76 -6.22
C GLY A 84 -5.77 -2.69 -5.23
N PHE A 85 -4.84 -1.84 -4.83
CA PHE A 85 -5.03 -0.79 -3.84
C PHE A 85 -4.32 0.49 -4.25
N GLY A 86 -4.87 1.61 -3.82
CA GLY A 86 -4.20 2.90 -3.87
C GLY A 86 -4.58 3.75 -2.68
N GLY A 87 -3.65 4.60 -2.25
CA GLY A 87 -3.89 5.52 -1.15
C GLY A 87 -2.75 6.50 -0.96
N SER A 88 -3.02 7.53 -0.16
CA SER A 88 -2.06 8.55 0.18
C SER A 88 -2.28 9.07 1.59
N THR A 89 -1.21 9.58 2.16
CA THR A 89 -1.24 10.38 3.39
C THR A 89 -0.38 11.62 3.19
N HIS A 90 -0.67 12.70 3.90
CA HIS A 90 0.04 13.95 3.75
C HIS A 90 0.18 14.66 5.10
N ILE A 91 1.21 15.46 5.19
CA ILE A 91 1.40 16.45 6.24
C ILE A 91 1.63 17.81 5.57
N ASN A 92 1.05 18.84 6.13
CA ASN A 92 1.19 20.19 5.64
C ASN A 92 1.35 21.19 6.79
N GLY A 93 1.83 22.37 6.47
CA GLY A 93 1.95 23.44 7.43
C GLY A 93 2.51 24.71 6.79
N VAL A 94 2.59 25.76 7.60
CA VAL A 94 3.13 27.06 7.21
C VAL A 94 4.27 27.37 8.13
N ASP A 95 5.44 27.69 7.57
CA ASP A 95 6.59 28.07 8.37
C ASP A 95 6.49 29.51 8.92
N SER A 96 7.44 29.91 9.74
CA SER A 96 7.49 31.26 10.35
C SER A 96 7.59 32.42 9.35
N LEU A 97 7.93 32.10 8.09
CA LEU A 97 8.02 33.06 6.99
C LEU A 97 6.76 33.12 6.13
N GLY A 98 5.70 32.36 6.49
CA GLY A 98 4.46 32.28 5.73
C GLY A 98 4.51 31.36 4.51
N VAL A 99 5.53 30.50 4.40
CA VAL A 99 5.69 29.58 3.28
C VAL A 99 4.91 28.30 3.56
N ASN A 100 3.98 27.95 2.67
CA ASN A 100 3.28 26.68 2.71
C ASN A 100 4.21 25.54 2.31
N ARG A 101 4.13 24.44 3.06
CA ARG A 101 4.84 23.20 2.77
C ARG A 101 3.89 22.03 2.87
N ASP A 102 3.99 21.11 1.94
CA ASP A 102 3.21 19.86 1.91
C ASP A 102 4.13 18.72 1.52
N ILE A 103 4.02 17.62 2.24
CA ILE A 103 4.66 16.35 1.88
C ILE A 103 3.57 15.30 1.81
N THR A 104 3.37 14.74 0.63
CA THR A 104 2.41 13.67 0.38
C THR A 104 3.17 12.39 0.05
N VAL A 105 2.84 11.30 0.76
CA VAL A 105 3.31 9.96 0.43
C VAL A 105 2.14 9.17 -0.11
N SER A 106 2.31 8.53 -1.27
CA SER A 106 1.27 7.73 -1.89
C SER A 106 1.82 6.41 -2.42
N THR A 107 0.92 5.43 -2.56
CA THR A 107 1.24 4.14 -3.16
C THR A 107 0.08 3.62 -3.98
N THR A 108 0.42 2.87 -5.03
CA THR A 108 -0.53 2.07 -5.82
C THR A 108 0.07 0.70 -6.01
N LEU A 109 -0.72 -0.34 -5.76
CA LEU A 109 -0.31 -1.74 -5.82
C LEU A 109 -1.38 -2.57 -6.52
N GLY A 110 -0.99 -3.57 -7.28
CA GLY A 110 -1.92 -4.52 -7.87
C GLY A 110 -1.21 -5.78 -8.33
N GLY A 111 -1.91 -6.91 -8.27
CA GLY A 111 -1.34 -8.17 -8.70
C GLY A 111 -2.15 -9.41 -8.33
N PRO A 112 -1.64 -10.59 -8.68
CA PRO A 112 -2.30 -11.85 -8.41
C PRO A 112 -2.32 -12.21 -6.93
N ILE A 113 -3.37 -12.96 -6.55
CA ILE A 113 -3.51 -13.59 -5.24
C ILE A 113 -3.80 -15.07 -5.38
N VAL A 114 -3.37 -15.81 -4.38
CA VAL A 114 -3.71 -17.23 -4.21
C VAL A 114 -4.20 -17.44 -2.79
N GLU A 115 -5.32 -18.12 -2.64
CA GLU A 115 -5.98 -18.36 -1.36
C GLU A 115 -6.31 -19.83 -1.19
N ALA A 116 -6.16 -20.34 0.03
CA ALA A 116 -6.72 -21.60 0.48
C ALA A 116 -7.84 -21.31 1.47
N ASN A 117 -9.06 -21.78 1.18
CA ASN A 117 -10.25 -21.54 1.97
C ASN A 117 -10.63 -22.77 2.77
N PHE A 118 -10.84 -22.62 4.06
CA PHE A 118 -11.24 -23.67 5.00
C PHE A 118 -12.52 -23.24 5.71
N GLN A 119 -13.46 -24.13 5.86
CA GLN A 119 -14.73 -23.88 6.57
C GLN A 119 -14.80 -24.71 7.86
N PRO A 120 -14.19 -24.24 8.96
CA PRO A 120 -14.12 -25.02 10.19
C PRO A 120 -15.45 -25.13 10.92
N TYR A 121 -16.34 -24.15 10.79
CA TYR A 121 -17.60 -24.14 11.51
C TYR A 121 -18.70 -23.32 10.81
N GLY A 122 -19.84 -23.94 10.53
CA GLY A 122 -21.01 -23.28 9.97
C GLY A 122 -20.72 -22.53 8.68
N LYS A 123 -20.96 -21.22 8.67
CA LYS A 123 -20.68 -20.33 7.54
C LYS A 123 -19.34 -19.63 7.61
N LEU A 124 -18.61 -19.79 8.72
CA LEU A 124 -17.33 -19.11 8.89
C LEU A 124 -16.26 -19.77 8.02
N GLU A 125 -15.62 -18.97 7.20
CA GLU A 125 -14.48 -19.38 6.37
C GLU A 125 -13.19 -18.78 6.93
N VAL A 126 -12.17 -19.61 7.02
CA VAL A 126 -10.80 -19.22 7.35
C VAL A 126 -9.97 -19.33 6.08
N ILE A 127 -9.32 -18.24 5.70
CA ILE A 127 -8.56 -18.17 4.46
C ILE A 127 -7.10 -17.91 4.80
N ILE A 128 -6.22 -18.70 4.22
CA ILE A 128 -4.79 -18.47 4.20
C ILE A 128 -4.44 -18.06 2.78
N GLY A 129 -3.92 -16.84 2.62
CA GLY A 129 -3.66 -16.30 1.31
C GLY A 129 -2.28 -15.64 1.21
N THR A 130 -1.87 -15.41 -0.02
CA THR A 130 -0.72 -14.57 -0.36
C THR A 130 -0.98 -13.80 -1.63
N GLY A 131 -0.52 -12.55 -1.66
CA GLY A 131 -0.51 -11.70 -2.85
C GLY A 131 0.93 -11.45 -3.31
N LEU A 132 1.11 -11.36 -4.62
CA LEU A 132 2.31 -10.83 -5.24
C LEU A 132 1.92 -9.55 -5.98
N LEU A 133 2.16 -8.40 -5.35
CA LEU A 133 1.70 -7.12 -5.83
C LEU A 133 2.86 -6.30 -6.40
N PHE A 134 2.59 -5.61 -7.47
CA PHE A 134 3.52 -4.71 -8.15
C PHE A 134 2.93 -3.32 -8.18
N GLY A 135 3.77 -2.32 -8.08
CA GLY A 135 3.29 -0.95 -8.14
C GLY A 135 4.37 0.08 -7.91
N GLN A 136 3.96 1.18 -7.32
CA GLN A 136 4.80 2.34 -7.13
C GLN A 136 4.54 2.97 -5.76
N ALA A 137 5.61 3.40 -5.11
CA ALA A 137 5.57 4.35 -4.00
C ALA A 137 6.08 5.71 -4.48
N SER A 138 5.47 6.78 -4.04
CA SER A 138 5.88 8.14 -4.40
C SER A 138 5.84 9.09 -3.21
N ILE A 139 6.76 10.06 -3.24
CA ILE A 139 6.86 11.17 -2.30
C ILE A 139 6.74 12.44 -3.12
N ARG A 140 5.74 13.25 -2.84
CA ARG A 140 5.57 14.59 -3.42
C ARG A 140 5.90 15.63 -2.37
N VAL A 141 6.76 16.56 -2.73
CA VAL A 141 7.16 17.69 -1.88
C VAL A 141 6.75 18.98 -2.57
N ILE A 142 6.00 19.80 -1.85
CA ILE A 142 5.59 21.13 -2.31
C ILE A 142 6.12 22.17 -1.33
N LYS A 143 6.68 23.25 -1.88
CA LYS A 143 6.98 24.49 -1.18
C LYS A 143 6.34 25.62 -1.97
N ASP A 144 5.53 26.45 -1.32
CA ASP A 144 4.81 27.55 -1.95
C ASP A 144 4.79 28.77 -1.04
N SER A 145 5.37 29.87 -1.52
CA SER A 145 5.40 31.15 -0.79
C SER A 145 4.09 31.94 -0.82
N GLY A 146 3.02 31.38 -1.40
CA GLY A 146 1.66 31.94 -1.36
C GLY A 146 1.40 33.13 -2.29
N THR A 147 2.36 33.55 -3.10
CA THR A 147 2.20 34.67 -4.05
C THR A 147 1.89 34.17 -5.46
N ASN A 148 0.83 33.36 -5.60
CA ASN A 148 0.45 32.78 -6.87
C ASN A 148 -0.38 33.79 -7.70
N SER A 149 0.26 34.53 -8.61
CA SER A 149 -0.38 35.22 -9.72
C SER A 149 0.06 34.57 -11.05
N TRP A 150 -0.74 34.75 -12.09
CA TRP A 150 -0.34 34.29 -13.44
C TRP A 150 1.01 34.87 -13.87
N ASP A 151 1.28 36.14 -13.55
CA ASP A 151 2.55 36.78 -13.84
C ASP A 151 3.71 36.09 -13.11
N ASN A 152 3.54 35.77 -11.82
CA ASN A 152 4.57 35.07 -11.04
C ASN A 152 4.84 33.64 -11.56
N ILE A 153 3.81 32.94 -12.05
CA ILE A 153 3.97 31.61 -12.66
C ILE A 153 4.86 31.72 -13.91
N TRP A 154 4.59 32.67 -14.79
CA TRP A 154 5.38 32.85 -16.01
C TRP A 154 6.79 33.32 -15.74
N VAL A 155 6.99 34.26 -14.79
CA VAL A 155 8.30 34.70 -14.34
C VAL A 155 9.09 33.54 -13.72
N SER A 156 8.44 32.69 -12.91
CA SER A 156 9.07 31.50 -12.32
C SER A 156 9.46 30.45 -13.36
N PHE A 157 8.72 30.38 -14.48
CA PHE A 157 9.04 29.47 -15.60
C PHE A 157 10.24 29.96 -16.41
N ASP A 158 10.44 31.29 -16.52
CA ASP A 158 11.51 31.90 -17.31
C ASP A 158 12.82 32.02 -16.53
N THR A 159 12.79 32.02 -15.19
CA THR A 159 13.99 32.20 -14.34
C THR A 159 14.56 30.87 -13.89
N GLU A 160 15.87 30.64 -14.16
CA GLU A 160 16.59 29.40 -13.76
C GLU A 160 16.63 29.16 -12.23
N ASN A 161 16.36 30.20 -11.42
CA ASN A 161 16.36 30.12 -9.96
C ASN A 161 15.09 30.74 -9.38
N SER A 162 14.00 29.97 -9.35
CA SER A 162 12.82 30.38 -8.58
C SER A 162 12.88 29.76 -7.17
N PRO A 163 13.35 30.49 -6.14
CA PRO A 163 13.41 29.96 -4.77
C PRO A 163 12.02 29.83 -4.12
N ASN A 164 10.98 30.32 -4.77
CA ASN A 164 9.66 30.51 -4.16
C ASN A 164 8.67 29.38 -4.37
N TYR A 165 8.93 28.49 -5.35
CA TYR A 165 8.06 27.37 -5.66
C TYR A 165 8.85 26.11 -5.96
N LEU A 166 8.51 25.03 -5.26
CA LEU A 166 8.99 23.68 -5.52
C LEU A 166 7.78 22.76 -5.59
N ASN A 167 7.67 21.95 -6.63
CA ASN A 167 6.71 20.87 -6.75
C ASN A 167 7.39 19.70 -7.42
N THR A 168 7.87 18.78 -6.61
CA THR A 168 8.61 17.62 -7.10
C THR A 168 7.94 16.35 -6.59
N THR A 169 7.74 15.40 -7.49
CA THR A 169 7.30 14.05 -7.16
C THR A 169 8.42 13.08 -7.49
N ALA A 170 8.93 12.44 -6.45
CA ALA A 170 9.85 11.31 -6.57
C ALA A 170 9.07 10.01 -6.47
N ALA A 171 9.41 9.03 -7.30
CA ALA A 171 8.72 7.76 -7.32
C ALA A 171 9.70 6.59 -7.50
N THR A 172 9.35 5.44 -6.93
CA THR A 172 10.11 4.19 -7.08
C THR A 172 9.17 3.01 -7.30
N LYS A 173 9.61 2.02 -8.04
CA LYS A 173 8.87 0.75 -8.22
C LYS A 173 8.99 -0.10 -6.99
N VAL A 174 7.88 -0.72 -6.61
CA VAL A 174 7.83 -1.62 -5.46
C VAL A 174 7.21 -2.96 -5.84
N THR A 175 7.71 -4.03 -5.24
CA THR A 175 7.12 -5.36 -5.29
C THR A 175 6.81 -5.78 -3.87
N VAL A 176 5.58 -6.20 -3.62
CA VAL A 176 5.12 -6.59 -2.28
C VAL A 176 4.66 -8.04 -2.29
N ILE A 177 5.25 -8.84 -1.41
CA ILE A 177 4.73 -10.17 -1.06
C ILE A 177 3.88 -9.97 0.19
N ASN A 178 2.58 -10.26 0.08
CA ASN A 178 1.62 -10.04 1.15
C ASN A 178 0.98 -11.36 1.61
N PRO A 179 1.62 -12.13 2.52
CA PRO A 179 0.95 -13.23 3.22
C PRO A 179 -0.10 -12.69 4.19
N TYR A 180 -1.26 -13.34 4.23
CA TYR A 180 -2.36 -12.95 5.11
C TYR A 180 -3.22 -14.12 5.58
N LEU A 181 -3.88 -13.91 6.70
CA LEU A 181 -4.95 -14.73 7.24
C LEU A 181 -6.24 -13.91 7.19
N SER A 182 -7.33 -14.50 6.70
CA SER A 182 -8.65 -13.87 6.69
C SER A 182 -9.70 -14.69 7.39
N LEU A 183 -10.64 -13.99 7.97
CA LEU A 183 -11.91 -14.51 8.44
C LEU A 183 -13.01 -13.94 7.54
N ARG A 184 -13.67 -14.83 6.78
CA ARG A 184 -14.77 -14.48 5.89
C ARG A 184 -16.07 -15.01 6.43
N TYR A 185 -17.09 -14.17 6.41
CA TYR A 185 -18.44 -14.55 6.83
C TYR A 185 -19.46 -14.14 5.76
N PRO A 186 -20.02 -15.10 5.01
CA PRO A 186 -21.10 -14.85 4.07
C PRO A 186 -22.41 -14.62 4.84
N LEU A 187 -22.96 -13.44 4.74
CA LEU A 187 -24.28 -13.09 5.30
C LEU A 187 -25.39 -13.66 4.44
N MET A 188 -25.25 -13.52 3.13
CA MET A 188 -26.18 -13.99 2.11
C MET A 188 -25.42 -14.84 1.08
N PRO A 189 -26.10 -15.62 0.23
CA PRO A 189 -25.43 -16.40 -0.80
C PRO A 189 -24.56 -15.57 -1.76
N TRP A 190 -24.84 -14.26 -1.89
CA TRP A 190 -24.18 -13.35 -2.81
C TRP A 190 -23.42 -12.21 -2.13
N PHE A 191 -23.45 -12.10 -0.79
CA PHE A 191 -22.84 -11.01 -0.04
C PHE A 191 -22.19 -11.46 1.26
N GLY A 192 -21.01 -10.95 1.58
CA GLY A 192 -20.29 -11.24 2.80
C GLY A 192 -19.24 -10.21 3.18
N PHE A 193 -18.62 -10.43 4.31
CA PHE A 193 -17.48 -9.66 4.83
C PHE A 193 -16.23 -10.52 4.89
N ASP A 194 -15.09 -9.86 4.80
CA ASP A 194 -13.79 -10.47 5.00
C ASP A 194 -12.93 -9.51 5.85
N LEU A 195 -12.33 -10.07 6.91
CA LEU A 195 -11.37 -9.37 7.76
C LEU A 195 -10.03 -10.07 7.61
N SER A 196 -9.03 -9.37 7.12
CA SER A 196 -7.70 -9.93 6.88
C SER A 196 -6.65 -9.23 7.73
N LEU A 197 -5.72 -10.02 8.24
CA LEU A 197 -4.50 -9.56 8.87
C LEU A 197 -3.32 -10.17 8.12
N GLY A 198 -2.37 -9.36 7.73
CA GLY A 198 -1.22 -9.78 6.95
C GLY A 198 0.01 -8.95 7.26
N TYR A 199 1.06 -9.25 6.50
CA TYR A 199 2.30 -8.52 6.56
C TYR A 199 2.78 -8.23 5.14
N ASN A 200 3.11 -6.98 4.85
CA ASN A 200 3.70 -6.58 3.59
C ASN A 200 5.23 -6.75 3.67
N LEU A 201 5.77 -7.67 2.89
CA LEU A 201 7.20 -7.80 2.64
C LEU A 201 7.51 -7.03 1.37
N THR A 202 8.04 -5.82 1.51
CA THR A 202 8.25 -4.91 0.38
C THR A 202 9.69 -4.97 -0.11
N LEU A 203 9.85 -5.18 -1.40
CA LEU A 203 11.11 -5.19 -2.12
C LEU A 203 11.14 -3.98 -3.06
N TYR A 204 12.14 -3.13 -2.92
CA TYR A 204 12.40 -2.00 -3.80
C TYR A 204 13.87 -1.60 -3.71
N ASP A 205 14.35 -0.83 -4.68
CA ASP A 205 15.70 -0.27 -4.65
C ASP A 205 15.68 1.12 -4.00
N PRO A 206 16.31 1.32 -2.84
CA PRO A 206 16.39 2.63 -2.21
C PRO A 206 17.12 3.70 -3.04
N ASN A 207 17.93 3.31 -4.04
CA ASN A 207 18.58 4.19 -4.99
C ASN A 207 17.79 4.36 -6.30
N GLY A 208 16.70 3.61 -6.48
CA GLY A 208 15.88 3.57 -7.69
C GLY A 208 14.79 4.63 -7.73
N TRP A 209 14.98 5.76 -7.06
CA TRP A 209 14.05 6.88 -7.11
C TRP A 209 14.26 7.72 -8.36
N GLU A 210 13.15 8.08 -8.99
CA GLU A 210 13.11 8.92 -10.19
C GLU A 210 12.23 10.13 -9.93
N ALA A 211 12.64 11.31 -10.42
CA ALA A 211 11.81 12.50 -10.44
C ALA A 211 11.94 13.19 -11.80
N ASN A 212 10.82 13.70 -12.34
CA ASN A 212 10.76 14.40 -13.62
C ASN A 212 11.40 13.61 -14.79
N GLY A 213 11.31 12.27 -14.72
CA GLY A 213 11.85 11.38 -15.77
C GLY A 213 13.35 11.11 -15.68
N GLY A 214 14.01 11.55 -14.61
CA GLY A 214 15.43 11.29 -14.36
C GLY A 214 15.69 10.65 -13.00
N PRO A 215 16.80 9.90 -12.85
CA PRO A 215 17.16 9.29 -11.58
C PRO A 215 17.55 10.37 -10.56
N LEU A 216 17.12 10.16 -9.31
CA LEU A 216 17.55 10.99 -8.19
C LEU A 216 18.86 10.44 -7.61
N ALA A 217 19.80 11.33 -7.34
CA ALA A 217 21.00 10.98 -6.60
C ALA A 217 20.68 10.83 -5.11
N GLY A 218 21.29 9.84 -4.49
CA GLY A 218 21.10 9.55 -3.07
C GLY A 218 20.18 8.37 -2.80
N LYS A 219 20.00 8.07 -1.53
CA LYS A 219 19.24 6.93 -1.04
C LYS A 219 18.08 7.42 -0.19
N GLN A 220 16.85 6.98 -0.52
CA GLN A 220 15.68 7.20 0.31
C GLN A 220 15.09 5.88 0.74
N GLU A 221 15.06 5.62 2.03
CA GLU A 221 14.42 4.46 2.62
C GLU A 221 13.02 4.80 3.11
N LEU A 222 12.07 3.92 2.80
CA LEU A 222 10.73 3.89 3.36
C LEU A 222 10.53 2.57 4.10
N GLY A 223 10.06 2.64 5.34
CA GLY A 223 9.77 1.46 6.14
C GLY A 223 8.47 0.77 5.72
N LEU A 224 8.42 0.25 4.48
CA LEU A 224 7.23 -0.35 3.87
C LEU A 224 6.99 -1.81 4.27
N SER A 225 7.96 -2.51 4.86
CA SER A 225 7.79 -3.90 5.31
C SER A 225 7.14 -3.91 6.69
N GLN A 226 5.81 -3.91 6.74
CA GLN A 226 5.03 -3.66 7.95
C GLN A 226 3.70 -4.43 7.95
N PRO A 227 3.04 -4.57 9.11
CA PRO A 227 1.70 -5.14 9.21
C PRO A 227 0.66 -4.43 8.33
N PHE A 228 -0.26 -5.23 7.83
CA PHE A 228 -1.36 -4.81 6.98
C PHE A 228 -2.67 -5.41 7.48
N PHE A 229 -3.68 -4.58 7.66
CA PHE A 229 -5.04 -4.98 8.00
C PHE A 229 -5.97 -4.62 6.84
N ARG A 230 -6.96 -5.47 6.54
CA ARG A 230 -7.91 -5.24 5.45
C ARG A 230 -9.32 -5.63 5.88
N ILE A 231 -10.28 -4.80 5.51
CA ILE A 231 -11.70 -5.07 5.56
C ILE A 231 -12.21 -5.11 4.13
N SER A 232 -13.03 -6.12 3.81
CA SER A 232 -13.60 -6.26 2.47
C SER A 232 -15.11 -6.49 2.53
N LEU A 233 -15.81 -5.88 1.60
CA LEU A 233 -17.20 -6.17 1.27
C LEU A 233 -17.19 -7.03 0.01
N LEU A 234 -17.69 -8.27 0.11
CA LEU A 234 -17.58 -9.25 -0.94
C LEU A 234 -18.94 -9.53 -1.57
N PHE A 235 -18.92 -9.65 -2.88
CA PHE A 235 -20.06 -10.06 -3.70
C PHE A 235 -19.64 -11.26 -4.52
N GLY A 236 -20.46 -12.34 -4.52
CA GLY A 236 -20.11 -13.56 -5.22
C GLY A 236 -21.25 -14.57 -5.22
N GLY A 237 -20.97 -15.79 -5.70
CA GLY A 237 -21.93 -16.90 -5.78
C GLY A 237 -21.27 -18.17 -6.30
#